data_a690c93937045c79e5ba213fc22ddc26
#
_entry.id   a690c93937045c79e5ba213fc22ddc26
#
_cell.length_a   1.000
_cell.length_b   1.000
_cell.length_c   1.000
_cell.angle_alpha   90.00
_cell.angle_beta   90.00
_cell.angle_gamma   90.00
#
_symmetry.space_group_name_H-M   'P 1'
#
loop_
_entity.id
_entity.type
_entity.pdbx_description
1 polymer ?
#
loop_
_entity_poly.entity_id
_entity_poly.type
_entity_poly.pdbx_seq_one_letter_code
_entity_poly.pdbx_strand_id
1 'polypeptide(L)'
;MEQRKYATQQLSFFCCGEINENAPKLIQSLMRGLVSSRMWACSPPVFVDTTDEVEPNNQYGDLPVRNLGGTLTIYAANGGLLPLNLDERTLDDVIALIESVLKFSAEHLMEFEFYLDHAFVGIISDGHMDASLEKGLIDEWRQHLIAMKYKANA
;
A
#
# COMPACT_ATOMS: atom_id res chain seq x y z
N MET A 1 -0.90 11.13 29.25
CA MET A 1 -1.76 10.11 28.67
C MET A 1 -0.95 9.04 27.94
N GLU A 2 -1.22 7.85 28.26
CA GLU A 2 -0.52 6.76 27.59
C GLU A 2 -1.14 6.44 26.25
N GLN A 3 -0.28 6.39 25.23
CA GLN A 3 -0.73 6.01 23.93
C GLN A 3 -0.47 4.52 23.72
N ARG A 4 -1.51 3.82 23.35
CA ARG A 4 -1.36 2.42 23.02
C ARG A 4 -0.56 2.29 21.74
N LYS A 5 0.53 1.56 21.81
CA LYS A 5 1.43 1.38 20.68
C LYS A 5 1.27 0.00 20.09
N TYR A 6 0.74 -0.07 18.91
CA TYR A 6 0.73 -1.29 18.12
C TYR A 6 1.83 -1.19 17.08
N ALA A 7 2.39 -2.32 16.71
CA ALA A 7 3.38 -2.36 15.65
C ALA A 7 2.75 -1.88 14.36
N THR A 8 3.51 -1.17 13.54
CA THR A 8 3.04 -0.66 12.26
C THR A 8 3.96 -1.13 11.13
N GLN A 9 3.41 -1.10 9.93
CA GLN A 9 4.13 -1.41 8.71
C GLN A 9 3.80 -0.34 7.68
N GLN A 10 4.63 -0.24 6.64
CA GLN A 10 4.43 0.69 5.54
C GLN A 10 4.01 -0.09 4.31
N LEU A 11 2.81 0.18 3.81
CA LEU A 11 2.38 -0.34 2.52
C LEU A 11 2.63 0.75 1.50
N SER A 12 3.60 0.54 0.62
CA SER A 12 4.00 1.52 -0.36
C SER A 12 3.69 1.05 -1.77
N PHE A 13 3.36 1.98 -2.65
CA PHE A 13 3.22 1.66 -4.05
C PHE A 13 3.95 2.71 -4.87
N PHE A 14 4.63 2.27 -5.91
CA PHE A 14 5.42 3.15 -6.76
C PHE A 14 5.17 2.83 -8.22
N CYS A 15 5.06 3.89 -9.01
CA CYS A 15 4.92 3.80 -10.45
C CYS A 15 6.20 3.21 -11.03
N CYS A 16 6.06 2.21 -11.90
CA CYS A 16 7.20 1.60 -12.57
C CYS A 16 7.09 1.83 -14.07
N GLY A 17 8.22 1.67 -14.76
CA GLY A 17 8.32 1.97 -16.19
C GLY A 17 8.55 3.45 -16.41
N GLU A 18 8.20 3.91 -17.58
CA GLU A 18 8.37 5.33 -17.93
C GLU A 18 7.36 6.18 -17.19
N ILE A 19 7.87 7.25 -16.56
CA ILE A 19 7.03 8.20 -15.83
C ILE A 19 6.87 9.45 -16.70
N ASN A 20 5.65 9.69 -17.17
CA ASN A 20 5.40 10.88 -17.99
C ASN A 20 5.28 12.14 -17.12
N GLU A 21 5.29 13.31 -17.77
CA GLU A 21 5.28 14.59 -17.07
C GLU A 21 4.06 14.82 -16.20
N ASN A 22 2.92 14.22 -16.56
CA ASN A 22 1.67 14.42 -15.85
C ASN A 22 1.48 13.44 -14.69
N ALA A 23 2.26 12.37 -14.63
CA ALA A 23 2.09 11.34 -13.63
C ALA A 23 2.15 11.88 -12.19
N PRO A 24 3.11 12.74 -11.81
CA PRO A 24 3.15 13.24 -10.44
C PRO A 24 1.88 13.97 -10.04
N LYS A 25 1.33 14.81 -10.91
CA LYS A 25 0.11 15.56 -10.62
C LYS A 25 -1.10 14.64 -10.49
N LEU A 26 -1.20 13.65 -11.37
CA LEU A 26 -2.29 12.68 -11.35
C LEU A 26 -2.26 11.85 -10.07
N ILE A 27 -1.09 11.36 -9.71
CA ILE A 27 -0.94 10.56 -8.51
C ILE A 27 -1.17 11.40 -7.25
N GLN A 28 -0.68 12.64 -7.24
CA GLN A 28 -0.94 13.54 -6.13
C GLN A 28 -2.43 13.80 -5.95
N SER A 29 -3.15 13.98 -7.06
CA SER A 29 -4.60 14.17 -7.03
C SER A 29 -5.31 12.92 -6.49
N LEU A 30 -4.86 11.73 -6.91
CA LEU A 30 -5.36 10.47 -6.40
C LEU A 30 -5.20 10.41 -4.88
N MET A 31 -4.02 10.76 -4.39
CA MET A 31 -3.72 10.70 -2.96
C MET A 31 -4.57 11.69 -2.16
N ARG A 32 -4.78 12.89 -2.69
CA ARG A 32 -5.66 13.86 -2.03
C ARG A 32 -7.08 13.34 -1.90
N GLY A 33 -7.58 12.74 -2.96
CA GLY A 33 -8.92 12.14 -2.94
C GLY A 33 -9.02 11.02 -1.92
N LEU A 34 -7.99 10.20 -1.84
CA LEU A 34 -7.94 9.11 -0.87
C LEU A 34 -7.96 9.63 0.56
N VAL A 35 -7.12 10.62 0.86
CA VAL A 35 -7.02 11.18 2.22
C VAL A 35 -8.38 11.63 2.72
N SER A 36 -9.17 12.29 1.88
CA SER A 36 -10.45 12.84 2.28
C SER A 36 -11.62 11.87 2.14
N SER A 37 -11.40 10.68 1.58
CA SER A 37 -12.49 9.76 1.25
C SER A 37 -13.01 8.95 2.43
N ARG A 38 -12.23 8.82 3.50
CA ARG A 38 -12.58 7.97 4.63
C ARG A 38 -11.77 8.31 5.85
N MET A 39 -12.18 7.74 6.99
CA MET A 39 -11.38 7.82 8.21
C MET A 39 -10.44 6.62 8.25
N TRP A 40 -9.16 6.90 8.26
CA TRP A 40 -8.12 5.88 8.23
C TRP A 40 -7.82 5.37 9.64
N ALA A 41 -7.67 4.06 9.76
CA ALA A 41 -7.50 3.44 11.07
C ALA A 41 -6.22 3.88 11.77
N CYS A 42 -5.10 3.93 11.05
CA CYS A 42 -3.82 4.35 11.60
C CYS A 42 -3.51 5.80 11.22
N SER A 43 -3.29 6.06 9.94
CA SER A 43 -3.05 7.39 9.43
C SER A 43 -3.39 7.45 7.95
N PRO A 44 -3.73 8.64 7.43
CA PRO A 44 -4.02 8.78 6.00
C PRO A 44 -2.80 8.47 5.15
N PRO A 45 -3.00 8.05 3.90
CA PRO A 45 -1.86 7.82 3.01
C PRO A 45 -1.14 9.10 2.65
N VAL A 46 0.14 8.98 2.31
CA VAL A 46 1.02 10.10 2.02
C VAL A 46 1.57 9.97 0.61
N PHE A 47 1.50 11.06 -0.15
CA PHE A 47 2.11 11.13 -1.47
C PHE A 47 3.63 11.09 -1.35
N VAL A 48 4.29 10.31 -2.21
CA VAL A 48 5.74 10.18 -2.25
C VAL A 48 6.25 10.49 -3.65
N ASP A 49 7.21 11.40 -3.71
CA ASP A 49 7.94 11.68 -4.95
C ASP A 49 9.37 12.01 -4.54
N THR A 50 10.20 10.98 -4.47
CA THR A 50 11.59 11.10 -4.04
C THR A 50 12.52 10.43 -5.04
N THR A 51 13.78 10.83 -5.02
CA THR A 51 14.80 10.24 -5.85
C THR A 51 15.90 9.70 -4.96
N ASP A 52 16.16 8.40 -5.08
CA ASP A 52 17.22 7.77 -4.31
C ASP A 52 18.55 7.95 -5.02
N GLU A 53 19.60 8.26 -4.25
CA GLU A 53 20.94 8.33 -4.80
C GLU A 53 21.44 6.92 -5.11
N VAL A 54 22.14 6.81 -6.24
CA VAL A 54 22.72 5.54 -6.68
C VAL A 54 24.11 5.41 -6.11
N GLU A 55 24.45 4.22 -5.62
CA GLU A 55 25.79 3.97 -5.11
C GLU A 55 26.83 4.10 -6.23
N PRO A 56 28.00 4.66 -5.92
CA PRO A 56 29.04 4.91 -6.95
C PRO A 56 29.48 3.67 -7.72
N ASN A 57 29.34 2.48 -7.14
CA ASN A 57 29.80 1.24 -7.77
C ASN A 57 28.67 0.44 -8.38
N ASN A 58 27.54 1.07 -8.65
CA ASN A 58 26.40 0.39 -9.25
C ASN A 58 26.74 -0.02 -10.67
N GLN A 59 26.57 -1.31 -10.96
CA GLN A 59 26.89 -1.87 -12.28
C GLN A 59 25.97 -1.36 -13.39
N TYR A 60 24.84 -0.76 -13.03
CA TYR A 60 23.88 -0.23 -14.00
C TYR A 60 24.09 1.27 -14.25
N GLY A 61 25.20 1.82 -13.79
CA GLY A 61 25.53 3.22 -13.95
C GLY A 61 24.94 4.07 -12.83
N ASP A 62 25.06 5.38 -12.98
CA ASP A 62 24.67 6.33 -11.93
C ASP A 62 23.26 6.89 -12.16
N LEU A 63 22.33 6.06 -12.61
CA LEU A 63 20.95 6.48 -12.84
C LEU A 63 20.19 6.49 -11.51
N PRO A 64 19.71 7.66 -11.07
CA PRO A 64 18.92 7.71 -9.84
C PRO A 64 17.58 7.01 -10.00
N VAL A 65 17.13 6.40 -8.92
CA VAL A 65 15.83 5.72 -8.88
C VAL A 65 14.80 6.69 -8.32
N ARG A 66 13.76 6.96 -9.09
CA ARG A 66 12.67 7.82 -8.66
C ARG A 66 11.57 6.97 -8.06
N ASN A 67 11.15 7.35 -6.85
CA ASN A 67 10.04 6.70 -6.14
C ASN A 67 8.84 7.64 -6.22
N LEU A 68 7.91 7.33 -7.11
CA LEU A 68 6.71 8.14 -7.32
C LEU A 68 5.48 7.30 -7.04
N GLY A 69 4.72 7.67 -6.03
CA GLY A 69 3.52 6.94 -5.64
C GLY A 69 3.01 7.39 -4.30
N GLY A 70 2.87 6.44 -3.38
CA GLY A 70 2.36 6.75 -2.05
C GLY A 70 2.68 5.67 -1.05
N THR A 71 2.46 6.01 0.21
CA THR A 71 2.66 5.06 1.30
C THR A 71 1.53 5.20 2.32
N LEU A 72 1.10 4.08 2.84
CA LEU A 72 0.07 4.00 3.88
C LEU A 72 0.68 3.30 5.08
N THR A 73 0.66 3.97 6.21
CA THR A 73 1.06 3.34 7.47
C THR A 73 -0.13 2.55 7.99
N ILE A 74 0.08 1.28 8.27
CA ILE A 74 -0.97 0.38 8.73
C ILE A 74 -0.53 -0.31 10.01
N TYR A 75 -1.51 -0.78 10.78
CA TYR A 75 -1.20 -1.60 11.93
C TYR A 75 -0.84 -3.01 11.46
N ALA A 76 0.22 -3.55 12.03
CA ALA A 76 0.66 -4.90 11.69
C ALA A 76 -0.26 -5.93 12.35
N ALA A 77 -0.82 -6.83 11.55
CA ALA A 77 -1.64 -7.95 12.04
C ALA A 77 -0.71 -9.01 12.59
N ASN A 78 -0.20 -8.78 13.79
CA ASN A 78 0.93 -9.56 14.28
C ASN A 78 0.56 -10.35 15.52
N GLY A 79 0.42 -11.67 15.35
CA GLY A 79 0.30 -12.58 16.48
C GLY A 79 -0.94 -12.40 17.33
N GLY A 80 -1.99 -11.78 16.82
CA GLY A 80 -3.21 -11.58 17.57
C GLY A 80 -3.14 -10.49 18.62
N LEU A 81 -2.10 -9.67 18.60
CA LEU A 81 -1.95 -8.56 19.54
C LEU A 81 -2.81 -7.35 19.16
N LEU A 82 -3.18 -7.25 17.91
CA LEU A 82 -4.03 -6.17 17.42
C LEU A 82 -5.50 -6.51 17.70
N PRO A 83 -6.29 -5.59 18.30
CA PRO A 83 -7.72 -5.85 18.49
C PRO A 83 -8.41 -6.16 17.17
N LEU A 84 -9.34 -7.12 17.20
CA LEU A 84 -10.00 -7.61 15.99
C LEU A 84 -10.66 -6.50 15.18
N ASN A 85 -11.38 -5.61 15.83
CA ASN A 85 -12.06 -4.50 15.14
C ASN A 85 -11.07 -3.56 14.45
N LEU A 86 -9.92 -3.34 15.06
CA LEU A 86 -8.88 -2.48 14.49
C LEU A 86 -8.19 -3.18 13.30
N ASP A 87 -8.01 -4.48 13.42
CA ASP A 87 -7.44 -5.31 12.35
C ASP A 87 -8.37 -5.29 11.12
N GLU A 88 -9.68 -5.43 11.35
CA GLU A 88 -10.66 -5.34 10.25
C GLU A 88 -10.64 -3.99 9.57
N ARG A 89 -10.60 -2.91 10.34
CA ARG A 89 -10.56 -1.56 9.79
C ARG A 89 -9.27 -1.31 9.01
N THR A 90 -8.17 -1.88 9.48
CA THR A 90 -6.89 -1.76 8.79
C THR A 90 -6.94 -2.46 7.43
N LEU A 91 -7.52 -3.66 7.38
CA LEU A 91 -7.69 -4.35 6.11
C LEU A 91 -8.59 -3.56 5.15
N ASP A 92 -9.67 -2.97 5.67
CA ASP A 92 -10.55 -2.12 4.85
C ASP A 92 -9.77 -0.95 4.24
N ASP A 93 -8.87 -0.35 5.01
CA ASP A 93 -8.02 0.73 4.52
C ASP A 93 -7.10 0.24 3.40
N VAL A 94 -6.49 -0.92 3.59
CA VAL A 94 -5.61 -1.52 2.58
C VAL A 94 -6.38 -1.80 1.30
N ILE A 95 -7.57 -2.37 1.42
CA ILE A 95 -8.43 -2.66 0.26
C ILE A 95 -8.82 -1.36 -0.45
N ALA A 96 -9.20 -0.34 0.30
CA ALA A 96 -9.58 0.95 -0.28
C ALA A 96 -8.42 1.56 -1.08
N LEU A 97 -7.22 1.51 -0.55
CA LEU A 97 -6.04 2.00 -1.25
C LEU A 97 -5.80 1.20 -2.53
N ILE A 98 -5.77 -0.11 -2.42
CA ILE A 98 -5.48 -1.00 -3.55
C ILE A 98 -6.54 -0.85 -4.65
N GLU A 99 -7.81 -0.80 -4.29
CA GLU A 99 -8.89 -0.63 -5.27
C GLU A 99 -8.80 0.72 -5.97
N SER A 100 -8.43 1.77 -5.25
CA SER A 100 -8.26 3.09 -5.85
C SER A 100 -7.08 3.11 -6.82
N VAL A 101 -5.97 2.46 -6.47
CA VAL A 101 -4.82 2.36 -7.36
C VAL A 101 -5.16 1.49 -8.58
N LEU A 102 -5.94 0.43 -8.38
CA LEU A 102 -6.39 -0.45 -9.46
C LEU A 102 -7.20 0.33 -10.49
N LYS A 103 -8.17 1.12 -10.04
CA LYS A 103 -8.99 1.95 -10.89
C LYS A 103 -8.15 3.00 -11.62
N PHE A 104 -7.26 3.65 -10.88
CA PHE A 104 -6.35 4.65 -11.44
C PHE A 104 -5.45 4.04 -12.52
N SER A 105 -4.93 2.84 -12.24
CA SER A 105 -4.10 2.09 -13.18
C SER A 105 -4.83 1.82 -14.50
N ALA A 106 -6.11 1.45 -14.41
CA ALA A 106 -6.94 1.20 -15.60
C ALA A 106 -7.19 2.50 -16.38
N GLU A 107 -7.50 3.59 -15.69
CA GLU A 107 -7.83 4.86 -16.30
C GLU A 107 -6.63 5.51 -17.01
N HIS A 108 -5.43 5.34 -16.46
CA HIS A 108 -4.23 6.02 -16.93
C HIS A 108 -3.19 5.09 -17.55
N LEU A 109 -3.50 3.80 -17.63
CA LEU A 109 -2.62 2.78 -18.19
C LEU A 109 -1.24 2.82 -17.55
N MET A 110 -1.22 2.81 -16.22
CA MET A 110 0.01 2.83 -15.43
C MET A 110 0.19 1.53 -14.67
N GLU A 111 1.43 1.24 -14.35
CA GLU A 111 1.80 0.05 -13.59
C GLU A 111 2.42 0.47 -12.26
N PHE A 112 2.05 -0.23 -11.19
CA PHE A 112 2.54 0.06 -9.85
C PHE A 112 3.01 -1.20 -9.16
N GLU A 113 4.17 -1.10 -8.51
CA GLU A 113 4.70 -2.17 -7.65
C GLU A 113 4.35 -1.84 -6.20
N PHE A 114 3.92 -2.86 -5.47
CA PHE A 114 3.56 -2.72 -4.07
C PHE A 114 4.59 -3.40 -3.17
N TYR A 115 4.89 -2.74 -2.07
CA TYR A 115 5.84 -3.22 -1.06
C TYR A 115 5.22 -3.11 0.32
N LEU A 116 5.41 -4.14 1.13
CA LEU A 116 5.06 -4.09 2.55
C LEU A 116 6.39 -4.01 3.30
N ASP A 117 6.62 -2.86 3.95
CA ASP A 117 7.94 -2.44 4.42
C ASP A 117 8.90 -2.45 3.23
N HIS A 118 9.81 -3.40 3.15
CA HIS A 118 10.75 -3.48 2.03
C HIS A 118 10.52 -4.72 1.17
N ALA A 119 9.50 -5.49 1.49
CA ALA A 119 9.23 -6.74 0.76
C ALA A 119 8.23 -6.49 -0.36
N PHE A 120 8.58 -6.93 -1.57
CA PHE A 120 7.70 -6.85 -2.72
C PHE A 120 6.49 -7.76 -2.50
N VAL A 121 5.28 -7.23 -2.70
CA VAL A 121 4.05 -8.00 -2.48
C VAL A 121 3.18 -8.15 -3.72
N GLY A 122 3.45 -7.41 -4.77
CA GLY A 122 2.71 -7.59 -6.01
C GLY A 122 2.68 -6.38 -6.91
N ILE A 123 1.99 -6.52 -8.05
CA ILE A 123 1.91 -5.51 -9.09
C ILE A 123 0.46 -5.28 -9.48
N ILE A 124 0.13 -4.03 -9.77
CA ILE A 124 -1.10 -3.65 -10.46
C ILE A 124 -0.69 -3.06 -11.80
N SER A 125 -1.23 -3.58 -12.89
CA SER A 125 -0.90 -3.12 -14.23
C SER A 125 -2.16 -3.02 -15.07
N ASP A 126 -2.41 -1.86 -15.62
CA ASP A 126 -3.51 -1.61 -16.57
C ASP A 126 -4.86 -2.14 -16.06
N GLY A 127 -5.13 -1.94 -14.77
CA GLY A 127 -6.38 -2.36 -14.17
C GLY A 127 -6.44 -3.81 -13.74
N HIS A 128 -5.30 -4.50 -13.74
CA HIS A 128 -5.21 -5.90 -13.32
C HIS A 128 -4.30 -6.05 -12.12
N MET A 129 -4.80 -6.72 -11.09
CA MET A 129 -4.05 -7.02 -9.88
C MET A 129 -3.49 -8.43 -9.97
N ASP A 130 -2.20 -8.62 -9.67
CA ASP A 130 -1.64 -9.95 -9.74
C ASP A 130 -2.08 -10.81 -8.54
N ALA A 131 -1.87 -12.12 -8.67
CA ALA A 131 -2.33 -13.08 -7.66
C ALA A 131 -1.62 -12.89 -6.32
N SER A 132 -0.37 -12.46 -6.32
CA SER A 132 0.38 -12.24 -5.08
C SER A 132 -0.29 -11.20 -4.21
N LEU A 133 -0.75 -10.12 -4.83
CA LEU A 133 -1.38 -9.03 -4.10
C LEU A 133 -2.80 -9.41 -3.67
N GLU A 134 -3.59 -9.96 -4.59
CA GLU A 134 -4.98 -10.32 -4.31
C GLU A 134 -5.08 -11.47 -3.31
N LYS A 135 -4.37 -12.56 -3.57
CA LYS A 135 -4.47 -13.76 -2.73
C LYS A 135 -3.48 -13.76 -1.60
N GLY A 136 -2.25 -13.33 -1.86
CA GLY A 136 -1.19 -13.37 -0.87
C GLY A 136 -1.31 -12.31 0.22
N LEU A 137 -1.94 -11.18 -0.08
CA LEU A 137 -2.13 -10.13 0.92
C LEU A 137 -3.59 -10.04 1.37
N ILE A 138 -4.50 -9.77 0.44
CA ILE A 138 -5.90 -9.48 0.78
C ILE A 138 -6.64 -10.74 1.26
N ASP A 139 -6.63 -11.78 0.46
CA ASP A 139 -7.39 -12.98 0.79
C ASP A 139 -6.84 -13.69 2.03
N GLU A 140 -5.53 -13.74 2.17
CA GLU A 140 -4.93 -14.34 3.38
C GLU A 140 -5.31 -13.55 4.63
N TRP A 141 -5.32 -12.23 4.54
CA TRP A 141 -5.73 -11.40 5.66
C TRP A 141 -7.19 -11.63 6.01
N ARG A 142 -8.06 -11.67 4.99
CA ARG A 142 -9.48 -11.98 5.20
C ARG A 142 -9.68 -13.33 5.87
N GLN A 143 -8.96 -14.35 5.43
CA GLN A 143 -9.06 -15.68 6.01
C GLN A 143 -8.61 -15.68 7.47
N HIS A 144 -7.57 -14.93 7.78
CA HIS A 144 -7.11 -14.77 9.15
C HIS A 144 -8.19 -14.13 10.03
N LEU A 145 -8.83 -13.07 9.53
CA LEU A 145 -9.90 -12.39 10.27
C LEU A 145 -11.11 -13.30 10.48
N ILE A 146 -11.47 -14.07 9.48
CA ILE A 146 -12.58 -15.03 9.59
C ILE A 146 -12.26 -16.06 10.67
N ALA A 147 -11.04 -16.58 10.69
CA ALA A 147 -10.62 -17.55 11.69
C ALA A 147 -10.64 -16.95 13.10
N MET A 148 -10.20 -15.70 13.24
CA MET A 148 -10.19 -15.02 14.53
C MET A 148 -11.60 -14.76 15.04
N LYS A 149 -12.52 -14.37 14.15
CA LYS A 149 -13.93 -14.18 14.52
C LYS A 149 -14.57 -15.48 14.96
N TYR A 150 -14.26 -16.56 14.26
CA TYR A 150 -14.77 -17.86 14.60
C TYR A 150 -14.31 -18.28 16.02
N LYS A 151 -13.05 -18.07 16.33
CA LYS A 151 -12.52 -18.37 17.66
C LYS A 151 -13.17 -17.51 18.74
N ALA A 152 -13.39 -16.24 18.45
CA ALA A 152 -13.97 -15.31 19.41
C ALA A 152 -15.42 -15.67 19.76
N ASN A 153 -16.13 -16.33 18.84
CA ASN A 153 -17.53 -16.71 19.01
C ASN A 153 -17.71 -18.18 19.44
N ALA A 154 -16.63 -18.88 19.62
CA ALA A 154 -16.70 -20.30 20.00
C ALA A 154 -16.92 -20.49 21.50
#